data_5898eb1b2c33e00ca3ad76c0a93389b0
#
_entry.id   5898eb1b2c33e00ca3ad76c0a93389b0
#
_cell.length_a   1.000
_cell.length_b   1.000
_cell.length_c   1.000
_cell.angle_alpha   90.00
_cell.angle_beta   90.00
_cell.angle_gamma   90.00
#
_symmetry.space_group_name_H-M   'P 1'
#
loop_
_entity.id
_entity.type
_entity.pdbx_description
1 polymer ?
#
loop_
_entity_poly.entity_id
_entity_poly.type
_entity_poly.pdbx_seq_one_letter_code
_entity_poly.pdbx_strand_id
1 'polypeptide(L)'
;MTELVLQTTNYAFGGSVVARDQNGRPIFVQGALPGETVRAALTVDKDRFAHAYVTEVLEPAPERSVPHCPHYGHCGGCHYQHVVYEEQLRAKRLVVQDQLQRIGGLKDVEILPVLGSPEAWEYAQEAAFSPTAGGDLGYWFPRQREVMPIEACSITRPRIMTL
;
A
#
# COMPACT_ATOMS: atom_id res chain seq x y z
N MET A 1 -21.25 3.81 -1.72
CA MET A 1 -20.03 4.36 -1.08
C MET A 1 -19.81 5.77 -1.58
N THR A 2 -19.43 6.70 -0.69
CA THR A 2 -19.14 8.08 -1.11
C THR A 2 -17.79 8.11 -1.81
N GLU A 3 -17.75 8.66 -3.02
CA GLU A 3 -16.52 8.89 -3.78
C GLU A 3 -16.11 10.36 -3.72
N LEU A 4 -14.83 10.60 -3.68
CA LEU A 4 -14.21 11.93 -3.64
C LEU A 4 -13.11 12.01 -4.70
N VAL A 5 -12.93 13.18 -5.30
CA VAL A 5 -11.72 13.50 -6.07
C VAL A 5 -10.75 14.17 -5.10
N LEU A 6 -9.56 13.61 -4.99
CA LEU A 6 -8.55 13.98 -3.99
C LEU A 6 -7.20 14.23 -4.65
N GLN A 7 -6.51 15.26 -4.20
CA GLN A 7 -5.10 15.47 -4.49
C GLN A 7 -4.26 14.95 -3.34
N THR A 8 -3.33 14.06 -3.64
CA THR A 8 -2.50 13.37 -2.64
C THR A 8 -1.18 14.10 -2.41
N THR A 9 -0.63 13.98 -1.19
CA THR A 9 0.56 14.78 -0.80
C THR A 9 1.73 13.96 -0.31
N ASN A 10 1.60 13.21 0.79
CA ASN A 10 2.72 12.57 1.47
C ASN A 10 2.43 11.09 1.74
N TYR A 11 3.48 10.28 1.79
CA TYR A 11 3.38 8.92 2.28
C TYR A 11 3.00 8.87 3.75
N ALA A 12 2.19 7.89 4.12
CA ALA A 12 1.82 7.58 5.48
C ALA A 12 2.16 6.13 5.83
N PHE A 13 2.27 5.85 7.12
CA PHE A 13 2.48 4.49 7.61
C PHE A 13 1.36 3.55 7.12
N GLY A 14 1.71 2.30 6.80
CA GLY A 14 0.75 1.28 6.34
C GLY A 14 0.42 1.34 4.85
N GLY A 15 1.26 2.01 4.03
CA GLY A 15 1.13 2.01 2.56
C GLY A 15 0.07 2.97 2.01
N SER A 16 -0.46 3.83 2.85
CA SER A 16 -1.37 4.90 2.42
C SER A 16 -0.60 6.17 2.06
N VAL A 17 -1.27 7.06 1.35
CA VAL A 17 -0.85 8.46 1.17
C VAL A 17 -1.89 9.40 1.78
N VAL A 18 -1.47 10.61 2.12
CA VAL A 18 -2.34 11.62 2.73
C VAL A 18 -2.96 12.48 1.64
N ALA A 19 -4.26 12.67 1.71
CA ALA A 19 -4.99 13.76 1.08
C ALA A 19 -5.72 14.57 2.16
N ARG A 20 -6.32 15.69 1.78
CA ARG A 20 -7.17 16.48 2.67
C ARG A 20 -8.49 16.79 1.98
N ASP A 21 -9.57 16.77 2.75
CA ASP A 21 -10.86 17.27 2.28
C ASP A 21 -10.92 18.82 2.33
N GLN A 22 -12.05 19.37 1.92
CA GLN A 22 -12.28 20.82 1.87
C GLN A 22 -12.16 21.52 3.24
N ASN A 23 -12.30 20.76 4.33
CA ASN A 23 -12.18 21.26 5.71
C ASN A 23 -10.77 21.07 6.28
N GLY A 24 -9.82 20.55 5.47
CA GLY A 24 -8.46 20.26 5.90
C GLY A 24 -8.29 18.95 6.68
N ARG A 25 -9.37 18.17 6.84
CA ARG A 25 -9.34 16.87 7.52
C ARG A 25 -8.51 15.86 6.72
N PRO A 26 -7.57 15.11 7.34
CA PRO A 26 -6.77 14.13 6.64
C PRO A 26 -7.59 12.92 6.20
N ILE A 27 -7.33 12.48 4.98
CA ILE A 27 -7.84 11.25 4.37
C ILE A 27 -6.64 10.38 4.01
N PHE A 28 -6.59 9.16 4.55
CA PHE A 28 -5.56 8.17 4.23
C PHE A 28 -6.00 7.33 3.05
N VAL A 29 -5.36 7.52 1.91
CA VAL A 29 -5.75 6.92 0.63
C VAL A 29 -4.82 5.77 0.30
N GLN A 30 -5.36 4.56 0.17
CA GLN A 30 -4.62 3.38 -0.29
C GLN A 30 -4.60 3.30 -1.83
N GLY A 31 -3.48 2.88 -2.41
CA GLY A 31 -3.32 2.66 -3.84
C GLY A 31 -2.98 3.92 -4.64
N ALA A 32 -2.74 5.05 -3.98
CA ALA A 32 -2.26 6.28 -4.60
C ALA A 32 -0.76 6.52 -4.31
N LEU A 33 -0.15 7.44 -5.09
CA LEU A 33 1.15 8.04 -4.82
C LEU A 33 1.01 9.52 -4.48
N PRO A 34 2.00 10.12 -3.80
CA PRO A 34 2.05 11.56 -3.63
C PRO A 34 2.09 12.30 -4.96
N GLY A 35 1.35 13.40 -5.06
CA GLY A 35 1.27 14.23 -6.27
C GLY A 35 0.21 13.79 -7.28
N GLU A 36 -0.51 12.70 -7.02
CA GLU A 36 -1.59 12.25 -7.91
C GLU A 36 -2.91 12.96 -7.61
N THR A 37 -3.72 13.10 -8.67
CA THR A 37 -5.15 13.37 -8.57
C THR A 37 -5.89 12.04 -8.78
N VAL A 38 -6.68 11.64 -7.78
CA VAL A 38 -7.37 10.35 -7.78
C VAL A 38 -8.85 10.48 -7.44
N ARG A 39 -9.67 9.58 -7.99
CA ARG A 39 -10.99 9.28 -7.46
C ARG A 39 -10.84 8.16 -6.42
N ALA A 40 -11.42 8.36 -5.24
CA ALA A 40 -11.28 7.41 -4.15
C ALA A 40 -12.60 7.21 -3.41
N ALA A 41 -12.90 5.97 -3.05
CA ALA A 41 -14.08 5.59 -2.28
C ALA A 41 -13.74 5.53 -0.79
N LEU A 42 -14.57 6.18 0.04
CA LEU A 42 -14.42 6.14 1.49
C LEU A 42 -14.72 4.74 2.04
N THR A 43 -13.85 4.25 2.93
CA THR A 43 -14.02 2.99 3.67
C THR A 43 -14.29 3.21 5.14
N VAL A 44 -13.69 4.27 5.70
CA VAL A 44 -13.91 4.72 7.09
C VAL A 44 -14.09 6.21 7.06
N ASP A 45 -15.15 6.69 7.69
CA ASP A 45 -15.43 8.13 7.81
C ASP A 45 -15.61 8.49 9.30
N LYS A 46 -14.67 9.26 9.86
CA LYS A 46 -14.65 9.73 11.24
C LYS A 46 -14.46 11.24 11.24
N ASP A 47 -14.89 11.92 12.30
CA ASP A 47 -14.81 13.37 12.42
C ASP A 47 -13.41 13.93 12.22
N ARG A 48 -12.37 13.24 12.73
CA ARG A 48 -10.97 13.70 12.71
C ARG A 48 -10.14 13.16 11.56
N PHE A 49 -10.56 12.08 10.88
CA PHE A 49 -9.86 11.48 9.76
C PHE A 49 -10.78 10.55 8.97
N ALA A 50 -10.37 10.22 7.74
CA ALA A 50 -11.04 9.21 6.93
C ALA A 50 -10.01 8.25 6.31
N HIS A 51 -10.49 7.08 5.88
CA HIS A 51 -9.75 6.17 5.00
C HIS A 51 -10.49 6.00 3.69
N ALA A 52 -9.73 5.89 2.63
CA ALA A 52 -10.25 5.67 1.28
C ALA A 52 -9.34 4.71 0.51
N TYR A 53 -9.84 4.18 -0.59
CA TYR A 53 -9.02 3.49 -1.59
C TYR A 53 -9.29 4.08 -2.98
N VAL A 54 -8.25 4.05 -3.82
CA VAL A 54 -8.33 4.54 -5.19
C VAL A 54 -9.26 3.67 -6.02
N THR A 55 -10.25 4.30 -6.68
CA THR A 55 -11.09 3.66 -7.70
C THR A 55 -10.63 4.02 -9.10
N GLU A 56 -10.02 5.20 -9.28
CA GLU A 56 -9.48 5.67 -10.55
C GLU A 56 -8.32 6.65 -10.32
N VAL A 57 -7.27 6.55 -11.11
CA VAL A 57 -6.18 7.54 -11.15
C VAL A 57 -6.45 8.49 -12.30
N LEU A 58 -6.71 9.75 -11.99
CA LEU A 58 -7.05 10.79 -12.97
C LEU A 58 -5.79 11.43 -13.54
N GLU A 59 -4.82 11.72 -12.68
CA GLU A 59 -3.52 12.28 -13.06
C GLU A 59 -2.44 11.48 -12.33
N PRO A 60 -1.71 10.58 -13.03
CA PRO A 60 -0.72 9.72 -12.41
C PRO A 60 0.59 10.46 -12.11
N ALA A 61 1.28 10.07 -11.04
CA ALA A 61 2.66 10.45 -10.79
C ALA A 61 3.62 9.69 -11.72
N PRO A 62 4.79 10.28 -12.08
CA PRO A 62 5.77 9.62 -12.94
C PRO A 62 6.33 8.32 -12.37
N GLU A 63 6.32 8.16 -11.05
CA GLU A 63 6.79 6.96 -10.34
C GLU A 63 5.76 5.83 -10.30
N ARG A 64 4.57 6.02 -10.87
CA ARG A 64 3.56 4.97 -10.96
C ARG A 64 3.97 3.89 -11.94
N SER A 65 3.82 2.63 -11.53
CA SER A 65 4.07 1.46 -12.36
C SER A 65 2.87 0.51 -12.37
N VAL A 66 2.84 -0.37 -13.37
CA VAL A 66 1.85 -1.44 -13.41
C VAL A 66 2.26 -2.52 -12.41
N PRO A 67 1.37 -2.91 -11.47
CA PRO A 67 1.66 -3.99 -10.53
C PRO A 67 1.97 -5.31 -11.23
N HIS A 68 3.02 -6.00 -10.80
CA HIS A 68 3.42 -7.29 -11.35
C HIS A 68 2.46 -8.42 -10.95
N CYS A 69 1.91 -8.37 -9.73
CA CYS A 69 1.03 -9.40 -9.20
C CYS A 69 -0.44 -9.15 -9.61
N PRO A 70 -1.15 -10.14 -10.18
CA PRO A 70 -2.55 -10.00 -10.57
C PRO A 70 -3.50 -9.79 -9.37
N HIS A 71 -3.08 -10.20 -8.18
CA HIS A 71 -3.85 -10.04 -6.95
C HIS A 71 -3.63 -8.70 -6.24
N TYR A 72 -2.74 -7.84 -6.79
CA TYR A 72 -2.48 -6.53 -6.18
C TYR A 72 -3.74 -5.66 -6.10
N GLY A 73 -3.90 -4.95 -5.00
CA GLY A 73 -5.08 -4.12 -4.72
C GLY A 73 -6.27 -4.87 -4.10
N HIS A 74 -6.27 -6.21 -4.17
CA HIS A 74 -7.25 -7.08 -3.51
C HIS A 74 -6.61 -7.82 -2.33
N CYS A 75 -5.49 -8.50 -2.57
CA CYS A 75 -4.68 -9.14 -1.54
C CYS A 75 -4.05 -8.11 -0.59
N GLY A 76 -4.11 -8.37 0.72
CA GLY A 76 -3.54 -7.51 1.76
C GLY A 76 -2.02 -7.61 1.92
N GLY A 77 -1.33 -8.45 1.15
CA GLY A 77 0.08 -8.77 1.36
C GLY A 77 1.09 -7.72 0.89
N CYS A 78 0.71 -6.83 -0.04
CA CYS A 78 1.63 -5.86 -0.64
C CYS A 78 1.03 -4.45 -0.69
N HIS A 79 1.85 -3.43 -0.36
CA HIS A 79 1.41 -2.04 -0.34
C HIS A 79 1.90 -1.21 -1.53
N TYR A 80 3.04 -1.55 -2.16
CA TYR A 80 3.75 -0.65 -3.08
C TYR A 80 4.04 -1.22 -4.47
N GLN A 81 3.35 -2.27 -4.93
CA GLN A 81 3.62 -2.82 -6.26
C GLN A 81 3.27 -1.87 -7.43
N HIS A 82 2.48 -0.85 -7.17
CA HIS A 82 2.13 0.20 -8.14
C HIS A 82 3.16 1.35 -8.19
N VAL A 83 4.32 1.17 -7.56
CA VAL A 83 5.38 2.17 -7.41
C VAL A 83 6.70 1.59 -7.92
N VAL A 84 7.47 2.34 -8.72
CA VAL A 84 8.83 1.92 -9.13
C VAL A 84 9.72 1.68 -7.91
N TYR A 85 10.67 0.75 -8.02
CA TYR A 85 11.37 0.21 -6.85
C TYR A 85 12.18 1.28 -6.08
N GLU A 86 12.84 2.18 -6.79
CA GLU A 86 13.60 3.28 -6.21
C GLU A 86 12.72 4.18 -5.35
N GLU A 87 11.51 4.46 -5.82
CA GLU A 87 10.54 5.26 -5.07
C GLU A 87 9.97 4.49 -3.88
N GLN A 88 9.85 3.16 -3.95
CA GLN A 88 9.49 2.34 -2.78
C GLN A 88 10.51 2.50 -1.65
N LEU A 89 11.82 2.53 -1.97
CA LEU A 89 12.89 2.75 -1.00
C LEU A 89 12.80 4.15 -0.39
N ARG A 90 12.54 5.16 -1.23
CA ARG A 90 12.33 6.55 -0.80
C ARG A 90 11.10 6.67 0.12
N ALA A 91 9.99 6.07 -0.26
CA ALA A 91 8.75 6.06 0.52
C ALA A 91 8.96 5.48 1.92
N LYS A 92 9.65 4.34 2.03
CA LYS A 92 9.98 3.69 3.30
C LYS A 92 10.82 4.60 4.20
N ARG A 93 11.83 5.29 3.63
CA ARG A 93 12.64 6.27 4.35
C ARG A 93 11.80 7.43 4.89
N LEU A 94 10.94 8.02 4.03
CA LEU A 94 10.07 9.14 4.41
C LEU A 94 9.07 8.76 5.50
N VAL A 95 8.50 7.55 5.44
CA VAL A 95 7.62 7.04 6.50
C VAL A 95 8.35 6.93 7.83
N VAL A 96 9.56 6.37 7.86
CA VAL A 96 10.37 6.29 9.09
C VAL A 96 10.68 7.67 9.62
N GLN A 97 11.07 8.61 8.76
CA GLN A 97 11.34 9.99 9.12
C GLN A 97 10.10 10.66 9.75
N ASP A 98 8.93 10.54 9.12
CA ASP A 98 7.67 11.07 9.65
C ASP A 98 7.33 10.48 11.03
N GLN A 99 7.48 9.16 11.19
CA GLN A 99 7.21 8.51 12.47
C GLN A 99 8.15 9.00 13.59
N LEU A 100 9.43 9.12 13.33
CA LEU A 100 10.40 9.59 14.32
C LEU A 100 10.19 11.06 14.66
N GLN A 101 9.97 11.91 13.67
CA GLN A 101 9.80 13.35 13.89
C GLN A 101 8.46 13.71 14.51
N ARG A 102 7.36 13.22 13.91
CA ARG A 102 6.00 13.64 14.28
C ARG A 102 5.46 12.88 15.48
N ILE A 103 5.70 11.56 15.56
CA ILE A 103 5.21 10.72 16.65
C ILE A 103 6.23 10.59 17.75
N GLY A 104 7.50 10.32 17.41
CA GLY A 104 8.59 10.17 18.36
C GLY A 104 9.15 11.49 18.92
N GLY A 105 8.85 12.64 18.32
CA GLY A 105 9.39 13.94 18.73
C GLY A 105 10.89 14.13 18.45
N LEU A 106 11.51 13.21 17.71
CA LEU A 106 12.95 13.18 17.43
C LEU A 106 13.25 13.97 16.15
N LYS A 107 13.56 15.27 16.28
CA LYS A 107 13.71 16.17 15.11
C LYS A 107 15.07 16.08 14.43
N ASP A 108 16.13 15.75 15.17
CA ASP A 108 17.51 15.83 14.71
C ASP A 108 18.14 14.44 14.43
N VAL A 109 17.28 13.44 14.14
CA VAL A 109 17.76 12.10 13.79
C VAL A 109 18.01 12.04 12.30
N GLU A 110 19.23 11.68 11.91
CA GLU A 110 19.59 11.37 10.53
C GLU A 110 18.99 10.01 10.14
N ILE A 111 18.23 10.00 9.06
CA ILE A 111 17.68 8.77 8.48
C ILE A 111 18.52 8.42 7.25
N LEU A 112 19.30 7.36 7.35
CA LEU A 112 20.10 6.89 6.23
C LEU A 112 19.23 6.38 5.08
N PRO A 113 19.76 6.31 3.86
CA PRO A 113 19.07 5.67 2.73
C PRO A 113 18.71 4.22 3.05
N VAL A 114 17.55 3.78 2.57
CA VAL A 114 17.13 2.38 2.70
C VAL A 114 17.99 1.52 1.78
N LEU A 115 18.58 0.46 2.32
CA LEU A 115 19.28 -0.54 1.51
C LEU A 115 18.25 -1.36 0.73
N GLY A 116 18.36 -1.35 -0.60
CA GLY A 116 17.52 -2.16 -1.47
C GLY A 116 17.88 -3.65 -1.38
N SER A 117 16.89 -4.51 -1.65
CA SER A 117 17.16 -5.92 -1.91
C SER A 117 17.78 -6.08 -3.30
N PRO A 118 18.77 -6.97 -3.50
CA PRO A 118 19.27 -7.29 -4.84
C PRO A 118 18.16 -7.93 -5.72
N GLU A 119 17.17 -8.57 -5.11
CA GLU A 119 16.00 -9.14 -5.78
C GLU A 119 14.74 -8.43 -5.26
N ALA A 120 14.00 -7.78 -6.15
CA ALA A 120 12.76 -7.09 -5.81
C ALA A 120 11.55 -8.05 -5.71
N TRP A 121 11.69 -9.26 -6.27
CA TRP A 121 10.68 -10.30 -6.33
C TRP A 121 11.21 -11.62 -5.75
N GLU A 122 10.33 -12.56 -5.45
CA GLU A 122 10.66 -13.92 -4.97
C GLU A 122 11.59 -13.94 -3.73
N TYR A 123 11.59 -12.88 -2.94
CA TYR A 123 12.46 -12.76 -1.77
C TYR A 123 11.89 -13.41 -0.50
N ALA A 124 10.56 -13.57 -0.41
CA ALA A 124 9.91 -14.15 0.77
C ALA A 124 10.17 -15.65 0.85
N GLN A 125 10.79 -16.07 1.95
CA GLN A 125 11.17 -17.46 2.19
C GLN A 125 10.11 -18.27 2.93
N GLU A 126 9.07 -17.59 3.40
CA GLU A 126 7.89 -18.18 4.06
C GLU A 126 6.63 -17.45 3.63
N ALA A 127 5.49 -18.13 3.69
CA ALA A 127 4.18 -17.57 3.42
C ALA A 127 3.16 -18.17 4.39
N ALA A 128 2.32 -17.34 5.00
CA ALA A 128 1.23 -17.78 5.85
C ALA A 128 -0.06 -17.84 5.02
N PHE A 129 -0.43 -19.03 4.60
CA PHE A 129 -1.69 -19.28 3.93
C PHE A 129 -2.78 -19.62 4.94
N SER A 130 -4.00 -19.30 4.57
CA SER A 130 -5.20 -19.74 5.29
C SER A 130 -6.05 -20.63 4.36
N PRO A 131 -6.77 -21.63 4.89
CA PRO A 131 -7.68 -22.41 4.07
C PRO A 131 -8.88 -21.58 3.66
N THR A 132 -9.31 -21.73 2.41
CA THR A 132 -10.60 -21.23 1.93
C THR A 132 -11.74 -22.13 2.39
N ALA A 133 -12.98 -21.69 2.21
CA ALA A 133 -14.15 -22.53 2.46
C ALA A 133 -14.20 -23.79 1.57
N GLY A 134 -13.54 -23.76 0.39
CA GLY A 134 -13.40 -24.87 -0.53
C GLY A 134 -12.24 -25.84 -0.22
N GLY A 135 -11.39 -25.50 0.77
CA GLY A 135 -10.22 -26.30 1.15
C GLY A 135 -8.92 -25.92 0.44
N ASP A 136 -8.95 -24.99 -0.49
CA ASP A 136 -7.75 -24.46 -1.15
C ASP A 136 -6.96 -23.54 -0.22
N LEU A 137 -5.69 -23.33 -0.52
CA LEU A 137 -4.88 -22.35 0.21
C LEU A 137 -5.03 -20.95 -0.42
N GLY A 138 -5.09 -19.93 0.42
CA GLY A 138 -5.25 -18.56 -0.03
C GLY A 138 -4.72 -17.52 0.94
N TYR A 139 -4.89 -16.26 0.56
CA TYR A 139 -4.62 -15.13 1.43
C TYR A 139 -5.90 -14.41 1.84
N TRP A 140 -5.83 -13.73 2.99
CA TRP A 140 -6.87 -12.83 3.43
C TRP A 140 -6.97 -11.61 2.51
N PHE A 141 -8.16 -11.37 1.98
CA PHE A 141 -8.51 -10.22 1.16
C PHE A 141 -9.33 -9.23 2.01
N PRO A 142 -8.71 -8.14 2.49
CA PRO A 142 -9.33 -7.26 3.49
C PRO A 142 -10.65 -6.61 3.06
N ARG A 143 -10.80 -6.32 1.75
CA ARG A 143 -12.01 -5.67 1.23
C ARG A 143 -13.19 -6.63 1.16
N GLN A 144 -12.95 -7.88 0.76
CA GLN A 144 -13.94 -8.95 0.68
C GLN A 144 -14.20 -9.56 2.06
N ARG A 145 -13.27 -9.37 3.02
CA ARG A 145 -13.30 -9.95 4.37
C ARG A 145 -13.38 -11.48 4.34
N GLU A 146 -12.66 -12.07 3.42
CA GLU A 146 -12.62 -13.53 3.23
C GLU A 146 -11.23 -13.98 2.78
N VAL A 147 -10.97 -15.30 2.85
CA VAL A 147 -9.78 -15.92 2.29
C VAL A 147 -10.08 -16.28 0.84
N MET A 148 -9.31 -15.72 -0.08
CA MET A 148 -9.41 -15.99 -1.51
C MET A 148 -8.27 -16.91 -1.95
N PRO A 149 -8.53 -17.93 -2.79
CA PRO A 149 -7.46 -18.77 -3.32
C PRO A 149 -6.52 -17.96 -4.19
N ILE A 150 -5.24 -18.28 -4.15
CA ILE A 150 -4.23 -17.68 -5.02
C ILE A 150 -3.40 -18.76 -5.68
N GLU A 151 -3.19 -18.64 -6.99
CA GLU A 151 -2.38 -19.55 -7.79
C GLU A 151 -0.90 -19.17 -7.76
N ALA A 152 -0.58 -17.90 -7.55
CA ALA A 152 0.77 -17.39 -7.55
C ALA A 152 0.94 -16.20 -6.60
N CYS A 153 2.15 -16.07 -6.05
CA CYS A 153 2.56 -14.90 -5.27
C CYS A 153 3.93 -14.42 -5.74
N SER A 154 3.99 -13.26 -6.36
CA SER A 154 5.22 -12.73 -6.98
C SER A 154 6.35 -12.40 -5.99
N ILE A 155 6.06 -12.26 -4.70
CA ILE A 155 7.08 -12.01 -3.67
C ILE A 155 7.56 -13.30 -2.99
N THR A 156 6.80 -14.39 -3.10
CA THR A 156 7.12 -15.68 -2.46
C THR A 156 7.97 -16.52 -3.41
N ARG A 157 8.96 -17.22 -2.89
CA ARG A 157 9.79 -18.11 -3.69
C ARG A 157 8.94 -19.20 -4.35
N PRO A 158 9.15 -19.49 -5.66
CA PRO A 158 8.29 -20.42 -6.42
C PRO A 158 8.10 -21.78 -5.76
N ARG A 159 9.16 -22.33 -5.15
CA ARG A 159 9.11 -23.63 -4.43
C ARG A 159 8.10 -23.69 -3.28
N ILE A 160 7.68 -22.54 -2.73
CA ILE A 160 6.67 -22.48 -1.65
C ILE A 160 5.26 -22.57 -2.24
N MET A 161 5.09 -22.14 -3.49
CA MET A 161 3.80 -22.13 -4.19
C MET A 161 3.46 -23.47 -4.86
N THR A 162 4.37 -24.45 -4.82
CA THR A 162 4.20 -25.80 -5.42
C THR A 162 3.77 -26.87 -4.41
N LEU A 163 3.29 -26.47 -3.25
CA LEU A 163 2.81 -27.38 -2.18
C LEU A 163 1.39 -27.92 -2.48
#